data_43e63e08a8dd38f757cc863b66208478
#
_entry.id   43e63e08a8dd38f757cc863b66208478
#
_cell.length_a   1.000
_cell.length_b   1.000
_cell.length_c   1.000
_cell.angle_alpha   90.00
_cell.angle_beta   90.00
_cell.angle_gamma   90.00
#
_symmetry.space_group_name_H-M   'P 1'
#
loop_
_entity.id
_entity.type
_entity.pdbx_description
1 polymer ?
#
loop_
_entity_poly.entity_id
_entity_poly.type
_entity_poly.pdbx_seq_one_letter_code
_entity_poly.pdbx_strand_id
1 'polypeptide(L)'
;MKQLISYYRMPGDREETIQKLVKDAGLDGVESLVYGTKAEENPFTQVTVGAHLKFWPCWLDFYEGNQVWLERMCPQKEQLRKVYGALDRDGWVSVIRKNIQAALAEKPRYLVWHVQDCATEEAFTWHFHHDDWEVLRCTASLYQEVKEIIPDGVRVLFENIFWPGLYKLEPEKLDYFFTRLDDAAHTGLMFDSGHYMITNPDLQTEGEAARYIEKMVKSLGDMRTLVKGIHLSCSLSGAYIRHFPRIVPKTLTDEVIMKHISSLDHHDSFQTRAAREIVEVIEPDYVTHELFGDTFVEALEKARKQALLVTGETQVYHSV
;
A
#
# COMPACT_ATOMS: atom_id res chain seq x y z
N MET A 1 2.33 -6.14 18.80
CA MET A 1 2.15 -5.11 17.75
C MET A 1 3.38 -4.23 17.67
N LYS A 2 3.87 -3.95 16.46
CA LYS A 2 4.97 -3.00 16.22
C LYS A 2 4.43 -1.77 15.52
N GLN A 3 4.91 -0.57 15.89
CA GLN A 3 4.56 0.69 15.26
C GLN A 3 5.71 1.16 14.37
N LEU A 4 5.44 1.36 13.09
CA LEU A 4 6.39 1.67 12.04
C LEU A 4 5.99 2.97 11.33
N ILE A 5 6.90 3.50 10.52
CA ILE A 5 6.63 4.61 9.60
C ILE A 5 7.09 4.21 8.19
N SER A 6 6.33 4.62 7.17
CA SER A 6 6.77 4.50 5.78
C SER A 6 7.99 5.37 5.53
N TYR A 7 9.00 4.81 4.87
CA TYR A 7 10.27 5.46 4.66
C TYR A 7 10.79 5.26 3.23
N TYR A 8 11.01 6.36 2.54
CA TYR A 8 11.71 6.37 1.26
C TYR A 8 13.15 6.84 1.46
N ARG A 9 14.11 5.97 1.13
CA ARG A 9 15.53 6.26 1.31
C ARG A 9 16.01 7.32 0.34
N MET A 10 16.63 8.38 0.88
CA MET A 10 17.26 9.43 0.08
C MET A 10 18.77 9.21 -0.05
N PRO A 11 19.39 9.65 -1.16
CA PRO A 11 20.83 9.62 -1.30
C PRO A 11 21.54 10.34 -0.14
N GLY A 12 22.48 9.64 0.50
CA GLY A 12 23.22 10.18 1.63
C GLY A 12 22.65 9.82 3.01
N ASP A 13 21.47 9.19 3.07
CA ASP A 13 20.93 8.70 4.33
C ASP A 13 21.81 7.60 4.93
N ARG A 14 21.93 7.63 6.27
CA ARG A 14 22.65 6.64 7.05
C ARG A 14 21.70 5.91 7.97
N GLU A 15 21.84 4.58 8.05
CA GLU A 15 20.94 3.75 8.85
C GLU A 15 20.91 4.19 10.31
N GLU A 16 22.06 4.49 10.92
CA GLU A 16 22.14 4.87 12.32
C GLU A 16 21.38 6.19 12.61
N THR A 17 21.37 7.11 11.61
CA THR A 17 20.63 8.38 11.74
C THR A 17 19.14 8.13 11.72
N ILE A 18 18.66 7.33 10.75
CA ILE A 18 17.24 6.98 10.62
C ILE A 18 16.78 6.18 11.84
N GLN A 19 17.56 5.19 12.25
CA GLN A 19 17.26 4.37 13.44
C GLN A 19 17.13 5.24 14.71
N LYS A 20 18.02 6.23 14.87
CA LYS A 20 17.93 7.16 15.99
C LYS A 20 16.65 8.00 15.93
N LEU A 21 16.35 8.60 14.79
CA LEU A 21 15.13 9.42 14.62
C LEU A 21 13.86 8.62 14.90
N VAL A 22 13.75 7.41 14.36
CA VAL A 22 12.61 6.51 14.54
C VAL A 22 12.46 6.14 16.02
N LYS A 23 13.57 5.80 16.70
CA LYS A 23 13.57 5.48 18.12
C LYS A 23 13.20 6.69 19.00
N ASP A 24 13.72 7.87 18.70
CA ASP A 24 13.40 9.11 19.42
C ASP A 24 11.91 9.49 19.26
N ALA A 25 11.28 9.07 18.15
CA ALA A 25 9.83 9.19 17.94
C ALA A 25 9.01 8.11 18.67
N GLY A 26 9.63 7.12 19.31
CA GLY A 26 8.94 6.03 19.99
C GLY A 26 8.41 4.94 19.07
N LEU A 27 8.95 4.83 17.84
CA LEU A 27 8.57 3.81 16.87
C LEU A 27 9.58 2.65 16.83
N ASP A 28 9.14 1.49 16.36
CA ASP A 28 9.90 0.24 16.35
C ASP A 28 10.81 0.06 15.13
N GLY A 29 10.56 0.83 14.05
CA GLY A 29 11.31 0.70 12.80
C GLY A 29 10.60 1.40 11.64
N VAL A 30 11.04 1.05 10.43
CA VAL A 30 10.45 1.56 9.20
C VAL A 30 9.86 0.43 8.35
N GLU A 31 8.89 0.80 7.52
CA GLU A 31 8.52 0.08 6.32
C GLU A 31 9.19 0.80 5.14
N SER A 32 10.18 0.15 4.55
CA SER A 32 10.99 0.74 3.48
C SER A 32 10.26 0.69 2.14
N LEU A 33 10.15 1.81 1.44
CA LEU A 33 9.55 1.89 0.10
C LEU A 33 10.61 1.55 -0.96
N VAL A 34 10.58 0.31 -1.48
CA VAL A 34 11.60 -0.22 -2.39
C VAL A 34 11.07 -0.22 -3.83
N TYR A 35 11.31 0.85 -4.57
CA TYR A 35 10.87 0.98 -5.97
C TYR A 35 11.93 0.56 -6.99
N GLY A 36 13.16 0.34 -6.55
CA GLY A 36 14.28 -0.09 -7.38
C GLY A 36 14.26 -1.60 -7.68
N THR A 37 15.04 -1.98 -8.69
CA THR A 37 15.28 -3.38 -9.09
C THR A 37 16.71 -3.84 -8.79
N LYS A 38 17.48 -3.02 -8.10
CA LYS A 38 18.85 -3.29 -7.67
C LYS A 38 18.92 -3.04 -6.18
N ALA A 39 19.46 -4.02 -5.47
CA ALA A 39 19.73 -3.85 -4.05
C ALA A 39 20.72 -2.69 -3.81
N GLU A 40 20.51 -1.96 -2.73
CA GLU A 40 21.44 -0.95 -2.27
C GLU A 40 22.78 -1.59 -1.85
N GLU A 41 23.89 -0.86 -2.01
CA GLU A 41 25.21 -1.36 -1.59
C GLU A 41 25.30 -1.56 -0.08
N ASN A 42 24.61 -0.71 0.69
CA ASN A 42 24.52 -0.79 2.14
C ASN A 42 23.04 -0.78 2.55
N PRO A 43 22.35 -1.91 2.46
CA PRO A 43 20.92 -1.99 2.77
C PRO A 43 20.67 -1.72 4.26
N PHE A 44 19.56 -1.06 4.59
CA PHE A 44 19.17 -0.79 5.96
C PHE A 44 18.53 -2.03 6.60
N THR A 45 19.32 -2.80 7.33
CA THR A 45 18.88 -4.11 7.87
C THR A 45 18.53 -4.09 9.35
N GLN A 46 18.86 -3.00 10.06
CA GLN A 46 18.61 -2.88 11.51
C GLN A 46 17.34 -2.07 11.82
N VAL A 47 17.00 -1.12 10.95
CA VAL A 47 15.81 -0.27 11.12
C VAL A 47 14.62 -0.75 10.32
N THR A 48 14.83 -1.48 9.21
CA THR A 48 13.77 -2.03 8.36
C THR A 48 13.08 -3.21 9.02
N VAL A 49 11.77 -3.14 9.13
CA VAL A 49 10.89 -4.21 9.63
C VAL A 49 10.01 -4.77 8.52
N GLY A 50 9.45 -3.90 7.68
CA GLY A 50 8.69 -4.23 6.49
C GLY A 50 9.29 -3.59 5.25
N ALA A 51 8.96 -4.10 4.07
CA ALA A 51 9.34 -3.46 2.81
C ALA A 51 8.15 -3.45 1.84
N HIS A 52 7.84 -2.26 1.35
CA HIS A 52 6.80 -2.04 0.37
C HIS A 52 7.39 -2.20 -1.03
N LEU A 53 6.86 -3.12 -1.80
CA LEU A 53 7.31 -3.41 -3.16
C LEU A 53 6.88 -2.30 -4.14
N LYS A 54 7.61 -2.17 -5.23
CA LYS A 54 7.15 -1.38 -6.36
C LYS A 54 5.82 -1.94 -6.88
N PHE A 55 4.88 -1.06 -7.13
CA PHE A 55 3.62 -1.40 -7.80
C PHE A 55 3.54 -0.77 -9.20
N TRP A 56 2.76 -1.39 -10.06
CA TRP A 56 2.36 -0.86 -11.36
C TRP A 56 0.86 -0.63 -11.32
N PRO A 57 0.39 0.62 -11.47
CA PRO A 57 -1.04 0.90 -11.37
C PRO A 57 -1.88 0.15 -12.40
N CYS A 58 -1.34 -0.01 -13.61
CA CYS A 58 -2.00 -0.69 -14.74
C CYS A 58 -1.03 -1.73 -15.31
N TRP A 59 -1.34 -2.99 -15.18
CA TRP A 59 -0.40 -4.05 -15.53
C TRP A 59 -1.05 -5.31 -16.13
N LEU A 60 -2.34 -5.51 -15.91
CA LEU A 60 -3.01 -6.78 -16.20
C LEU A 60 -3.01 -7.09 -17.69
N ASP A 61 -3.36 -6.12 -18.53
CA ASP A 61 -3.32 -6.29 -20.00
C ASP A 61 -1.90 -6.57 -20.52
N PHE A 62 -0.89 -5.98 -19.89
CA PHE A 62 0.51 -6.28 -20.24
C PHE A 62 0.89 -7.71 -19.83
N TYR A 63 0.48 -8.14 -18.66
CA TYR A 63 0.72 -9.49 -18.15
C TYR A 63 0.02 -10.56 -18.98
N GLU A 64 -1.22 -10.31 -19.40
CA GLU A 64 -1.97 -11.24 -20.25
C GLU A 64 -1.62 -11.14 -21.75
N GLY A 65 -0.80 -10.17 -22.16
CA GLY A 65 -0.35 -10.00 -23.54
C GLY A 65 -1.43 -9.47 -24.47
N ASN A 66 -2.33 -8.60 -23.97
CA ASN A 66 -3.39 -7.98 -24.77
C ASN A 66 -2.79 -6.98 -25.78
N GLN A 67 -2.50 -7.47 -27.00
CA GLN A 67 -1.85 -6.67 -28.04
C GLN A 67 -2.66 -5.44 -28.44
N VAL A 68 -3.99 -5.56 -28.54
CA VAL A 68 -4.87 -4.45 -28.92
C VAL A 68 -4.79 -3.31 -27.90
N TRP A 69 -4.78 -3.64 -26.61
CA TRP A 69 -4.64 -2.68 -25.55
C TRP A 69 -3.23 -2.05 -25.55
N LEU A 70 -2.20 -2.87 -25.69
CA LEU A 70 -0.80 -2.42 -25.71
C LEU A 70 -0.52 -1.47 -26.87
N GLU A 71 -1.00 -1.75 -28.06
CA GLU A 71 -0.85 -0.88 -29.22
C GLU A 71 -1.55 0.48 -29.03
N ARG A 72 -2.67 0.51 -28.32
CA ARG A 72 -3.39 1.75 -28.00
C ARG A 72 -2.68 2.57 -26.92
N MET A 73 -2.27 1.93 -25.83
CA MET A 73 -1.74 2.62 -24.65
C MET A 73 -0.23 2.88 -24.73
N CYS A 74 0.49 1.99 -25.37
CA CYS A 74 1.95 2.05 -25.50
C CYS A 74 2.36 1.76 -26.97
N PRO A 75 2.02 2.63 -27.93
CA PRO A 75 2.28 2.38 -29.35
C PRO A 75 3.76 2.25 -29.71
N GLN A 76 4.64 2.66 -28.83
CA GLN A 76 6.08 2.57 -29.02
C GLN A 76 6.72 1.64 -27.98
N LYS A 77 7.59 0.73 -28.40
CA LYS A 77 8.31 -0.20 -27.53
C LYS A 77 9.08 0.49 -26.39
N GLU A 78 9.57 1.70 -26.64
CA GLU A 78 10.27 2.50 -25.64
C GLU A 78 9.37 2.92 -24.47
N GLN A 79 8.07 3.14 -24.74
CA GLN A 79 7.08 3.42 -23.68
C GLN A 79 6.86 2.20 -22.80
N LEU A 80 6.75 0.99 -23.37
CA LEU A 80 6.69 -0.26 -22.60
C LEU A 80 7.91 -0.40 -21.68
N ARG A 81 9.11 -0.16 -22.22
CA ARG A 81 10.34 -0.25 -21.44
C ARG A 81 10.39 0.79 -20.31
N LYS A 82 9.88 2.00 -20.57
CA LYS A 82 9.81 3.07 -19.55
C LYS A 82 8.83 2.72 -18.43
N VAL A 83 7.66 2.18 -18.76
CA VAL A 83 6.59 1.88 -17.80
C VAL A 83 6.90 0.58 -17.05
N TYR A 84 7.17 -0.51 -17.77
CA TYR A 84 7.28 -1.86 -17.21
C TYR A 84 8.71 -2.30 -16.94
N GLY A 85 9.71 -1.61 -17.48
CA GLY A 85 11.11 -2.03 -17.43
C GLY A 85 11.42 -3.21 -18.37
N ALA A 86 10.46 -3.63 -19.19
CA ALA A 86 10.52 -4.80 -20.08
C ALA A 86 9.71 -4.55 -21.36
N LEU A 87 9.87 -5.45 -22.34
CA LEU A 87 9.13 -5.41 -23.62
C LEU A 87 8.07 -6.50 -23.73
N ASP A 88 8.08 -7.43 -22.81
CA ASP A 88 7.18 -8.59 -22.77
C ASP A 88 6.93 -9.02 -21.32
N ARG A 89 5.98 -9.94 -21.16
CA ARG A 89 5.54 -10.50 -19.89
C ARG A 89 6.71 -11.10 -19.08
N ASP A 90 7.51 -11.95 -19.70
CA ASP A 90 8.55 -12.70 -18.99
C ASP A 90 9.68 -11.77 -18.52
N GLY A 91 10.02 -10.77 -19.34
CA GLY A 91 10.92 -9.70 -18.97
C GLY A 91 10.39 -8.91 -17.77
N TRP A 92 9.08 -8.63 -17.73
CA TRP A 92 8.48 -7.90 -16.61
C TRP A 92 8.40 -8.74 -15.33
N VAL A 93 8.07 -10.02 -15.41
CA VAL A 93 8.17 -10.95 -14.27
C VAL A 93 9.60 -10.96 -13.72
N SER A 94 10.61 -10.91 -14.60
CA SER A 94 12.01 -10.77 -14.16
C SER A 94 12.28 -9.43 -13.45
N VAL A 95 11.63 -8.33 -13.86
CA VAL A 95 11.73 -7.03 -13.18
C VAL A 95 11.11 -7.12 -11.76
N ILE A 96 9.95 -7.77 -11.62
CA ILE A 96 9.30 -7.99 -10.31
C ILE A 96 10.21 -8.83 -9.41
N ARG A 97 10.77 -9.93 -9.91
CA ARG A 97 11.74 -10.76 -9.15
C ARG A 97 12.92 -9.93 -8.63
N LYS A 98 13.48 -9.07 -9.47
CA LYS A 98 14.58 -8.17 -9.08
C LYS A 98 14.16 -7.15 -8.02
N ASN A 99 12.94 -6.63 -8.10
CA ASN A 99 12.42 -5.73 -7.08
C ASN A 99 12.24 -6.45 -5.73
N ILE A 100 11.66 -7.67 -5.74
CA ILE A 100 11.57 -8.51 -4.54
C ILE A 100 12.96 -8.79 -3.95
N GLN A 101 13.94 -9.15 -4.78
CA GLN A 101 15.32 -9.38 -4.32
C GLN A 101 15.97 -8.12 -3.72
N ALA A 102 15.69 -6.95 -4.31
CA ALA A 102 16.15 -5.66 -3.77
C ALA A 102 15.56 -5.39 -2.39
N ALA A 103 14.26 -5.63 -2.21
CA ALA A 103 13.58 -5.49 -0.93
C ALA A 103 14.11 -6.51 0.11
N LEU A 104 14.31 -7.76 -0.26
CA LEU A 104 14.84 -8.82 0.61
C LEU A 104 16.27 -8.54 1.11
N ALA A 105 17.05 -7.71 0.41
CA ALA A 105 18.39 -7.32 0.86
C ALA A 105 18.34 -6.53 2.18
N GLU A 106 17.23 -5.85 2.48
CA GLU A 106 17.01 -5.13 3.75
C GLU A 106 16.55 -6.05 4.90
N LYS A 107 16.40 -7.36 4.64
CA LYS A 107 15.98 -8.40 5.60
C LYS A 107 14.65 -8.11 6.30
N PRO A 108 13.60 -7.70 5.56
CA PRO A 108 12.31 -7.40 6.13
C PRO A 108 11.65 -8.67 6.71
N ARG A 109 10.70 -8.50 7.61
CA ARG A 109 9.82 -9.57 8.11
C ARG A 109 8.62 -9.80 7.21
N TYR A 110 8.24 -8.79 6.43
CA TYR A 110 7.17 -8.87 5.45
C TYR A 110 7.43 -7.95 4.25
N LEU A 111 6.79 -8.30 3.14
CA LEU A 111 6.71 -7.51 1.93
C LEU A 111 5.27 -7.05 1.74
N VAL A 112 5.05 -5.81 1.32
CA VAL A 112 3.71 -5.32 0.94
C VAL A 112 3.57 -5.36 -0.57
N TRP A 113 2.41 -5.83 -1.04
CA TRP A 113 2.08 -5.97 -2.46
C TRP A 113 0.69 -5.41 -2.73
N HIS A 114 0.59 -4.36 -3.54
CA HIS A 114 -0.69 -3.82 -4.00
C HIS A 114 -1.47 -4.80 -4.88
N VAL A 115 -2.75 -4.95 -4.62
CA VAL A 115 -3.64 -5.80 -5.43
C VAL A 115 -4.65 -4.91 -6.14
N GLN A 116 -4.24 -4.42 -7.32
CA GLN A 116 -5.04 -3.50 -8.12
C GLN A 116 -4.70 -3.59 -9.60
N ASP A 117 -5.63 -3.10 -10.44
CA ASP A 117 -5.35 -2.67 -11.81
C ASP A 117 -6.23 -1.45 -12.15
N CYS A 118 -5.59 -0.38 -12.64
CA CYS A 118 -6.28 0.86 -13.00
C CYS A 118 -5.43 1.66 -13.99
N ALA A 119 -5.94 1.88 -15.19
CA ALA A 119 -5.31 2.78 -16.13
C ALA A 119 -5.50 4.25 -15.70
N THR A 120 -4.62 5.14 -16.18
CA THR A 120 -4.68 6.56 -15.81
C THR A 120 -6.03 7.21 -16.11
N GLU A 121 -6.61 6.90 -17.28
CA GLU A 121 -7.92 7.41 -17.68
C GLU A 121 -9.05 6.87 -16.79
N GLU A 122 -8.93 5.63 -16.34
CA GLU A 122 -9.89 4.99 -15.45
C GLU A 122 -9.90 5.63 -14.06
N ALA A 123 -8.73 6.03 -13.57
CA ALA A 123 -8.63 6.76 -12.31
C ALA A 123 -9.46 8.06 -12.32
N PHE A 124 -9.58 8.74 -13.48
CA PHE A 124 -10.40 9.94 -13.64
C PHE A 124 -11.87 9.64 -13.92
N THR A 125 -12.18 8.56 -14.64
CA THR A 125 -13.57 8.26 -15.04
C THR A 125 -14.31 7.36 -14.07
N TRP A 126 -13.58 6.52 -13.36
CA TRP A 126 -14.08 5.40 -12.54
C TRP A 126 -14.92 4.41 -13.38
N HIS A 127 -14.57 4.28 -14.66
CA HIS A 127 -15.05 3.20 -15.52
C HIS A 127 -13.87 2.26 -15.77
N PHE A 128 -13.86 1.17 -15.07
CA PHE A 128 -12.75 0.21 -15.07
C PHE A 128 -12.97 -0.86 -16.14
N HIS A 129 -11.87 -1.24 -16.80
CA HIS A 129 -11.88 -2.27 -17.84
C HIS A 129 -11.89 -3.66 -17.21
N HIS A 130 -11.12 -3.84 -16.14
CA HIS A 130 -11.06 -5.08 -15.39
C HIS A 130 -11.89 -5.01 -14.13
N ASP A 131 -12.43 -6.18 -13.72
CA ASP A 131 -13.12 -6.32 -12.45
C ASP A 131 -12.20 -6.88 -11.34
N ASP A 132 -12.73 -6.92 -10.12
CA ASP A 132 -11.97 -7.41 -8.97
C ASP A 132 -11.50 -8.86 -9.15
N TRP A 133 -12.34 -9.73 -9.75
CA TRP A 133 -12.03 -11.16 -9.90
C TRP A 133 -10.89 -11.41 -10.89
N GLU A 134 -10.85 -10.64 -11.97
CA GLU A 134 -9.77 -10.69 -12.96
C GLU A 134 -8.44 -10.28 -12.31
N VAL A 135 -8.44 -9.16 -11.58
CA VAL A 135 -7.26 -8.66 -10.88
C VAL A 135 -6.77 -9.65 -9.81
N LEU A 136 -7.68 -10.20 -8.99
CA LEU A 136 -7.36 -11.20 -7.98
C LEU A 136 -6.76 -12.47 -8.60
N ARG A 137 -7.37 -12.96 -9.68
CA ARG A 137 -6.89 -14.13 -10.43
C ARG A 137 -5.47 -13.91 -10.95
N CYS A 138 -5.24 -12.80 -11.63
CA CYS A 138 -3.93 -12.51 -12.24
C CYS A 138 -2.87 -12.23 -11.19
N THR A 139 -3.21 -11.52 -10.08
CA THR A 139 -2.28 -11.32 -8.97
C THR A 139 -1.87 -12.65 -8.33
N ALA A 140 -2.83 -13.55 -8.10
CA ALA A 140 -2.52 -14.87 -7.55
C ALA A 140 -1.61 -15.67 -8.50
N SER A 141 -1.87 -15.63 -9.82
CA SER A 141 -1.04 -16.30 -10.82
C SER A 141 0.39 -15.73 -10.84
N LEU A 142 0.51 -14.41 -10.81
CA LEU A 142 1.81 -13.72 -10.78
C LEU A 142 2.58 -14.04 -9.48
N TYR A 143 1.91 -14.08 -8.34
CA TYR A 143 2.52 -14.51 -7.08
C TYR A 143 3.09 -15.92 -7.15
N GLN A 144 2.33 -16.88 -7.70
CA GLN A 144 2.78 -18.24 -7.88
C GLN A 144 4.08 -18.35 -8.72
N GLU A 145 4.29 -17.43 -9.66
CA GLU A 145 5.49 -17.39 -10.50
C GLU A 145 6.73 -16.86 -9.79
N VAL A 146 6.56 -16.11 -8.69
CA VAL A 146 7.69 -15.44 -8.02
C VAL A 146 7.89 -15.86 -6.57
N LYS A 147 6.95 -16.59 -5.96
CA LYS A 147 6.99 -16.91 -4.53
C LYS A 147 8.22 -17.70 -4.10
N GLU A 148 8.79 -18.52 -4.99
CA GLU A 148 9.93 -19.37 -4.68
C GLU A 148 11.23 -18.61 -4.36
N ILE A 149 11.30 -17.31 -4.69
CA ILE A 149 12.45 -16.48 -4.29
C ILE A 149 12.28 -15.81 -2.93
N ILE A 150 11.09 -15.93 -2.31
CA ILE A 150 10.78 -15.33 -1.00
C ILE A 150 11.09 -16.36 0.10
N PRO A 151 11.98 -16.03 1.06
CA PRO A 151 12.33 -16.95 2.13
C PRO A 151 11.15 -17.26 3.07
N ASP A 152 11.07 -18.48 3.60
CA ASP A 152 10.02 -18.93 4.53
C ASP A 152 9.79 -18.01 5.75
N GLY A 153 10.80 -17.25 6.16
CA GLY A 153 10.69 -16.31 7.27
C GLY A 153 10.10 -14.95 6.94
N VAL A 154 9.74 -14.71 5.67
CA VAL A 154 9.19 -13.43 5.17
C VAL A 154 7.77 -13.64 4.67
N ARG A 155 6.83 -12.84 5.18
CA ARG A 155 5.43 -12.87 4.70
C ARG A 155 5.21 -11.90 3.55
N VAL A 156 4.25 -12.20 2.69
CA VAL A 156 3.70 -11.24 1.72
C VAL A 156 2.33 -10.79 2.21
N LEU A 157 2.19 -9.50 2.45
CA LEU A 157 0.96 -8.86 2.86
C LEU A 157 0.35 -8.15 1.66
N PHE A 158 -0.77 -8.67 1.17
CA PHE A 158 -1.49 -8.12 0.04
C PHE A 158 -2.35 -6.95 0.50
N GLU A 159 -2.22 -5.81 -0.16
CA GLU A 159 -2.84 -4.56 0.26
C GLU A 159 -4.09 -4.24 -0.53
N ASN A 160 -5.14 -3.78 0.19
CA ASN A 160 -6.33 -3.24 -0.43
C ASN A 160 -6.10 -1.83 -0.97
N ILE A 161 -6.64 -1.59 -2.17
CA ILE A 161 -6.61 -0.29 -2.85
C ILE A 161 -8.06 0.13 -3.15
N PHE A 162 -8.27 1.39 -3.48
CA PHE A 162 -9.59 1.92 -3.84
C PHE A 162 -9.95 1.78 -5.35
N TRP A 163 -9.22 0.90 -6.06
CA TRP A 163 -9.47 0.48 -7.45
C TRP A 163 -9.68 -1.03 -7.54
N PRO A 164 -10.10 -1.57 -8.72
CA PRO A 164 -10.36 -3.01 -8.85
C PRO A 164 -9.20 -3.89 -8.37
N GLY A 165 -9.57 -4.97 -7.69
CA GLY A 165 -8.69 -5.91 -7.00
C GLY A 165 -9.17 -6.17 -5.58
N LEU A 166 -8.36 -5.87 -4.58
CA LEU A 166 -8.80 -5.88 -3.18
C LEU A 166 -9.51 -4.55 -2.82
N TYR A 167 -10.43 -4.11 -3.67
CA TYR A 167 -11.17 -2.86 -3.51
C TYR A 167 -12.00 -2.82 -2.23
N LYS A 168 -12.84 -3.83 -2.02
CA LYS A 168 -13.57 -4.06 -0.79
C LYS A 168 -13.24 -5.44 -0.26
N LEU A 169 -12.93 -5.51 1.03
CA LEU A 169 -12.60 -6.76 1.67
C LEU A 169 -13.90 -7.53 1.97
N GLU A 170 -14.36 -8.28 0.98
CA GLU A 170 -15.53 -9.14 1.05
C GLU A 170 -15.09 -10.60 1.28
N PRO A 171 -15.72 -11.36 2.22
CA PRO A 171 -15.27 -12.71 2.53
C PRO A 171 -15.13 -13.62 1.31
N GLU A 172 -16.06 -13.54 0.36
CA GLU A 172 -16.04 -14.36 -0.86
C GLU A 172 -14.81 -14.08 -1.73
N LYS A 173 -14.44 -12.80 -1.89
CA LYS A 173 -13.24 -12.40 -2.65
C LYS A 173 -11.96 -12.80 -1.94
N LEU A 174 -11.92 -12.69 -0.62
CA LEU A 174 -10.77 -13.11 0.18
C LEU A 174 -10.58 -14.62 0.11
N ASP A 175 -11.65 -15.42 0.28
CA ASP A 175 -11.60 -16.86 0.14
C ASP A 175 -11.09 -17.28 -1.24
N TYR A 176 -11.64 -16.69 -2.29
CA TYR A 176 -11.21 -16.91 -3.67
C TYR A 176 -9.72 -16.62 -3.87
N PHE A 177 -9.26 -15.47 -3.37
CA PHE A 177 -7.90 -15.00 -3.57
C PHE A 177 -6.90 -15.85 -2.79
N PHE A 178 -7.10 -16.01 -1.47
CA PHE A 178 -6.19 -16.76 -0.61
C PHE A 178 -6.15 -18.26 -0.93
N THR A 179 -7.27 -18.85 -1.39
CA THR A 179 -7.27 -20.22 -1.91
C THR A 179 -6.37 -20.37 -3.13
N ARG A 180 -6.33 -19.36 -4.03
CA ARG A 180 -5.47 -19.37 -5.23
C ARG A 180 -4.00 -19.05 -4.94
N LEU A 181 -3.73 -18.28 -3.91
CA LEU A 181 -2.36 -18.06 -3.45
C LEU A 181 -1.72 -19.37 -2.94
N ASP A 182 -2.54 -20.31 -2.43
CA ASP A 182 -2.11 -21.62 -1.92
C ASP A 182 -0.83 -21.52 -1.06
N ASP A 183 -0.81 -20.53 -0.15
CA ASP A 183 0.35 -20.22 0.70
C ASP A 183 -0.08 -19.48 1.99
N ALA A 184 -1.02 -20.08 2.71
CA ALA A 184 -1.60 -19.46 3.90
C ALA A 184 -0.59 -19.19 5.03
N ALA A 185 0.53 -19.93 5.07
CA ALA A 185 1.56 -19.74 6.08
C ALA A 185 2.38 -18.46 5.88
N HIS A 186 2.58 -18.05 4.62
CA HIS A 186 3.47 -16.95 4.25
C HIS A 186 2.73 -15.73 3.69
N THR A 187 1.39 -15.76 3.65
CA THR A 187 0.58 -14.66 3.11
C THR A 187 -0.35 -14.07 4.16
N GLY A 188 -0.82 -12.86 3.91
CA GLY A 188 -1.79 -12.16 4.73
C GLY A 188 -2.26 -10.88 4.07
N LEU A 189 -3.02 -10.07 4.79
CA LEU A 189 -3.48 -8.77 4.37
C LEU A 189 -2.67 -7.66 5.06
N MET A 190 -2.27 -6.66 4.29
CA MET A 190 -2.01 -5.32 4.76
C MET A 190 -3.31 -4.53 4.53
N PHE A 191 -3.94 -4.09 5.60
CA PHE A 191 -5.16 -3.29 5.51
C PHE A 191 -4.80 -1.81 5.49
N ASP A 192 -5.00 -1.14 4.36
CA ASP A 192 -4.90 0.31 4.32
C ASP A 192 -6.24 0.95 4.67
N SER A 193 -6.22 1.73 5.77
CA SER A 193 -7.40 2.41 6.31
C SER A 193 -7.84 3.59 5.45
N GLY A 194 -6.90 4.36 4.90
CA GLY A 194 -7.16 5.48 4.00
C GLY A 194 -7.80 5.01 2.70
N HIS A 195 -7.22 4.00 2.07
CA HIS A 195 -7.78 3.37 0.86
C HIS A 195 -9.19 2.84 1.10
N TYR A 196 -9.44 2.19 2.25
CA TYR A 196 -10.76 1.69 2.55
C TYR A 196 -11.78 2.82 2.79
N MET A 197 -11.36 3.93 3.42
CA MET A 197 -12.20 5.11 3.62
C MET A 197 -12.67 5.73 2.30
N ILE A 198 -11.83 5.72 1.26
CA ILE A 198 -12.15 6.24 -0.09
C ILE A 198 -13.32 5.48 -0.71
N THR A 199 -13.53 4.22 -0.34
CA THR A 199 -14.66 3.41 -0.85
C THR A 199 -16.03 3.87 -0.35
N ASN A 200 -16.07 4.77 0.64
CA ASN A 200 -17.30 5.36 1.18
C ASN A 200 -17.24 6.89 1.20
N PRO A 201 -17.73 7.56 0.15
CA PRO A 201 -17.67 9.02 0.05
C PRO A 201 -18.55 9.77 1.06
N ASP A 202 -19.37 9.07 1.84
CA ASP A 202 -20.27 9.71 2.82
C ASP A 202 -19.59 9.93 4.19
N LEU A 203 -18.38 9.41 4.38
CA LEU A 203 -17.60 9.65 5.59
C LEU A 203 -17.21 11.12 5.73
N GLN A 204 -17.50 11.71 6.88
CA GLN A 204 -17.20 13.11 7.19
C GLN A 204 -16.31 13.27 8.43
N THR A 205 -16.24 12.25 9.27
CA THR A 205 -15.47 12.27 10.51
C THR A 205 -14.68 10.99 10.71
N GLU A 206 -13.58 11.07 11.45
CA GLU A 206 -12.77 9.91 11.83
C GLU A 206 -13.57 8.86 12.61
N GLY A 207 -14.52 9.29 13.44
CA GLY A 207 -15.40 8.38 14.18
C GLY A 207 -16.37 7.60 13.27
N GLU A 208 -16.82 8.19 12.16
CA GLU A 208 -17.59 7.48 11.14
C GLU A 208 -16.69 6.47 10.39
N ALA A 209 -15.45 6.85 10.09
CA ALA A 209 -14.46 5.97 9.49
C ALA A 209 -14.18 4.75 10.38
N ALA A 210 -13.95 4.96 11.68
CA ALA A 210 -13.73 3.86 12.63
C ALA A 210 -14.92 2.88 12.65
N ARG A 211 -16.16 3.38 12.71
CA ARG A 211 -17.37 2.52 12.65
C ARG A 211 -17.52 1.79 11.30
N TYR A 212 -17.16 2.44 10.20
CA TYR A 212 -17.19 1.83 8.87
C TYR A 212 -16.19 0.67 8.77
N ILE A 213 -14.97 0.87 9.27
CA ILE A 213 -13.93 -0.16 9.34
C ILE A 213 -14.34 -1.28 10.32
N GLU A 214 -14.85 -0.96 11.50
CA GLU A 214 -15.36 -1.94 12.46
C GLU A 214 -16.44 -2.85 11.85
N LYS A 215 -17.37 -2.27 11.08
CA LYS A 215 -18.40 -3.04 10.38
C LYS A 215 -17.80 -4.02 9.38
N MET A 216 -16.78 -3.59 8.63
CA MET A 216 -16.07 -4.45 7.70
C MET A 216 -15.37 -5.60 8.44
N VAL A 217 -14.57 -5.30 9.46
CA VAL A 217 -13.85 -6.31 10.24
C VAL A 217 -14.82 -7.36 10.83
N LYS A 218 -15.96 -6.92 11.36
CA LYS A 218 -17.01 -7.83 11.84
C LYS A 218 -17.58 -8.72 10.73
N SER A 219 -17.72 -8.20 9.52
CA SER A 219 -18.23 -8.98 8.38
C SER A 219 -17.25 -10.05 7.88
N LEU A 220 -15.95 -9.89 8.13
CA LEU A 220 -14.94 -10.88 7.77
C LEU A 220 -15.01 -12.16 8.60
N GLY A 221 -15.64 -12.15 9.79
CA GLY A 221 -15.67 -13.31 10.69
C GLY A 221 -14.25 -13.81 11.00
N ASP A 222 -14.01 -15.11 10.80
CA ASP A 222 -12.69 -15.73 11.05
C ASP A 222 -11.60 -15.24 10.10
N MET A 223 -11.96 -14.74 8.91
CA MET A 223 -11.02 -14.20 7.94
C MET A 223 -10.34 -12.91 8.41
N ARG A 224 -10.85 -12.23 9.44
CA ARG A 224 -10.15 -11.09 10.07
C ARG A 224 -8.73 -11.46 10.51
N THR A 225 -8.46 -12.72 10.80
CA THR A 225 -7.12 -13.21 11.15
C THR A 225 -6.10 -13.16 10.02
N LEU A 226 -6.55 -12.95 8.78
CA LEU A 226 -5.68 -12.70 7.63
C LEU A 226 -5.01 -11.31 7.72
N VAL A 227 -5.64 -10.34 8.40
CA VAL A 227 -5.07 -8.99 8.55
C VAL A 227 -3.89 -9.05 9.52
N LYS A 228 -2.68 -8.91 9.00
CA LYS A 228 -1.43 -8.94 9.75
C LYS A 228 -0.84 -7.57 9.97
N GLY A 229 -1.09 -6.64 9.07
CA GLY A 229 -0.64 -5.27 9.15
C GLY A 229 -1.74 -4.28 8.80
N ILE A 230 -1.53 -3.05 9.24
CA ILE A 230 -2.36 -1.91 8.86
C ILE A 230 -1.46 -0.76 8.41
N HIS A 231 -1.77 -0.17 7.25
CA HIS A 231 -1.37 1.19 6.90
C HIS A 231 -2.39 2.13 7.52
N LEU A 232 -1.95 2.86 8.52
CA LEU A 232 -2.82 3.74 9.30
C LEU A 232 -2.69 5.17 8.81
N SER A 233 -3.61 5.55 7.93
CA SER A 233 -3.78 6.88 7.38
C SER A 233 -5.26 7.25 7.32
N CYS A 234 -5.56 8.53 7.20
CA CYS A 234 -6.91 9.09 7.17
C CYS A 234 -7.16 9.81 5.86
N SER A 235 -8.11 9.32 5.04
CA SER A 235 -8.50 9.90 3.75
C SER A 235 -9.99 10.24 3.73
N LEU A 236 -10.39 11.38 4.36
CA LEU A 236 -11.75 11.90 4.36
C LEU A 236 -12.02 12.70 3.06
N SER A 237 -11.85 12.06 1.92
CA SER A 237 -11.91 12.67 0.58
C SER A 237 -13.30 12.69 -0.06
N GLY A 238 -14.36 12.33 0.68
CA GLY A 238 -15.71 12.18 0.15
C GLY A 238 -16.25 13.41 -0.59
N ALA A 239 -15.91 14.63 -0.14
CA ALA A 239 -16.30 15.85 -0.83
C ALA A 239 -15.69 15.91 -2.25
N TYR A 240 -14.42 15.57 -2.41
CA TYR A 240 -13.76 15.49 -3.70
C TYR A 240 -14.36 14.39 -4.58
N ILE A 241 -14.54 13.19 -4.04
CA ILE A 241 -15.08 12.02 -4.76
C ILE A 241 -16.47 12.30 -5.35
N ARG A 242 -17.33 13.04 -4.64
CA ARG A 242 -18.67 13.38 -5.13
C ARG A 242 -18.70 14.45 -6.21
N HIS A 243 -17.67 15.29 -6.30
CA HIS A 243 -17.71 16.50 -7.13
C HIS A 243 -16.72 16.50 -8.30
N PHE A 244 -15.71 15.61 -8.34
CA PHE A 244 -14.83 15.62 -9.50
C PHE A 244 -15.56 15.13 -10.76
N PRO A 245 -15.24 15.67 -11.95
CA PRO A 245 -16.14 15.63 -13.12
C PRO A 245 -16.27 14.28 -13.82
N ARG A 246 -15.57 13.22 -13.38
CA ARG A 246 -15.60 11.88 -14.01
C ARG A 246 -15.25 11.88 -15.49
N ILE A 247 -14.37 12.75 -15.92
CA ILE A 247 -13.88 12.87 -17.29
C ILE A 247 -12.35 12.94 -17.31
N VAL A 248 -11.76 12.37 -18.37
CA VAL A 248 -10.33 12.47 -18.58
C VAL A 248 -9.94 13.89 -18.89
N PRO A 249 -8.97 14.51 -18.18
CA PRO A 249 -8.45 15.83 -18.50
C PRO A 249 -7.88 15.90 -19.92
N LYS A 250 -8.03 17.04 -20.59
CA LYS A 250 -7.48 17.23 -21.94
C LYS A 250 -5.96 17.05 -22.01
N THR A 251 -5.27 17.32 -20.90
CA THR A 251 -3.82 17.17 -20.77
C THR A 251 -3.54 16.37 -19.50
N LEU A 252 -2.94 15.20 -19.67
CA LEU A 252 -2.49 14.33 -18.59
C LEU A 252 -0.99 14.55 -18.37
N THR A 253 -0.65 15.44 -17.43
CA THR A 253 0.71 15.58 -16.90
C THR A 253 0.83 14.86 -15.58
N ASP A 254 2.07 14.52 -15.18
CA ASP A 254 2.32 13.91 -13.87
C ASP A 254 1.75 14.78 -12.73
N GLU A 255 1.81 16.11 -12.85
CA GLU A 255 1.25 17.04 -11.87
C GLU A 255 -0.29 16.91 -11.77
N VAL A 256 -0.98 16.81 -12.91
CA VAL A 256 -2.46 16.65 -12.95
C VAL A 256 -2.86 15.32 -12.35
N ILE A 257 -2.12 14.25 -12.68
CA ILE A 257 -2.35 12.92 -12.15
C ILE A 257 -2.11 12.89 -10.64
N MET A 258 -0.95 13.36 -10.19
CA MET A 258 -0.61 13.38 -8.75
C MET A 258 -1.57 14.23 -7.93
N LYS A 259 -1.99 15.38 -8.45
CA LYS A 259 -3.00 16.23 -7.79
C LYS A 259 -4.33 15.49 -7.64
N HIS A 260 -4.76 14.74 -8.67
CA HIS A 260 -5.99 13.94 -8.59
C HIS A 260 -5.84 12.83 -7.53
N ILE A 261 -4.77 12.05 -7.58
CA ILE A 261 -4.52 10.95 -6.65
C ILE A 261 -4.44 11.46 -5.20
N SER A 262 -3.65 12.50 -4.94
CA SER A 262 -3.53 13.09 -3.60
C SER A 262 -4.82 13.77 -3.08
N SER A 263 -5.76 14.10 -3.99
CA SER A 263 -7.09 14.57 -3.60
C SER A 263 -8.05 13.43 -3.25
N LEU A 264 -7.77 12.21 -3.69
CA LEU A 264 -8.48 10.99 -3.31
C LEU A 264 -7.88 10.43 -2.02
N ASP A 265 -6.57 10.29 -2.00
CA ASP A 265 -5.81 9.64 -0.95
C ASP A 265 -4.90 10.65 -0.26
N HIS A 266 -5.34 11.09 0.93
CA HIS A 266 -4.73 12.23 1.62
C HIS A 266 -3.49 11.84 2.41
N HIS A 267 -3.39 10.61 2.88
CA HIS A 267 -2.37 10.17 3.85
C HIS A 267 -2.24 11.11 5.06
N ASP A 268 -3.37 11.65 5.55
CA ASP A 268 -3.41 12.45 6.76
C ASP A 268 -3.30 11.57 8.01
N SER A 269 -2.82 12.14 9.10
CA SER A 269 -2.85 11.45 10.39
C SER A 269 -4.22 11.57 11.06
N PHE A 270 -4.69 10.50 11.68
CA PHE A 270 -5.81 10.57 12.62
C PHE A 270 -5.46 11.49 13.79
N GLN A 271 -6.45 12.30 14.20
CA GLN A 271 -6.30 13.28 15.29
C GLN A 271 -7.13 12.91 16.52
N THR A 272 -7.90 11.85 16.45
CA THR A 272 -8.80 11.42 17.52
C THR A 272 -8.53 9.97 17.94
N ARG A 273 -9.25 9.51 18.96
CA ARG A 273 -9.20 8.11 19.41
C ARG A 273 -9.63 7.09 18.34
N ALA A 274 -10.17 7.53 17.21
CA ALA A 274 -10.54 6.66 16.09
C ALA A 274 -9.35 5.80 15.62
N ALA A 275 -8.12 6.34 15.63
CA ALA A 275 -6.91 5.58 15.36
C ALA A 275 -6.77 4.34 16.25
N ARG A 276 -7.01 4.51 17.55
CA ARG A 276 -6.98 3.43 18.53
C ARG A 276 -8.13 2.44 18.33
N GLU A 277 -9.34 2.93 18.13
CA GLU A 277 -10.53 2.10 17.90
C GLU A 277 -10.36 1.18 16.69
N ILE A 278 -9.75 1.70 15.61
CA ILE A 278 -9.43 0.93 14.40
C ILE A 278 -8.40 -0.17 14.70
N VAL A 279 -7.30 0.18 15.37
CA VAL A 279 -6.23 -0.78 15.70
C VAL A 279 -6.72 -1.86 16.67
N GLU A 280 -7.53 -1.49 17.67
CA GLU A 280 -8.10 -2.43 18.65
C GLU A 280 -9.06 -3.43 18.02
N VAL A 281 -9.83 -3.05 16.99
CA VAL A 281 -10.76 -3.98 16.32
C VAL A 281 -10.06 -4.91 15.33
N ILE A 282 -8.93 -4.47 14.75
CA ILE A 282 -8.14 -5.23 13.78
C ILE A 282 -7.16 -6.17 14.49
N GLU A 283 -6.53 -5.73 15.57
CA GLU A 283 -5.49 -6.45 16.33
C GLU A 283 -4.29 -6.87 15.44
N PRO A 284 -3.67 -5.95 14.68
CA PRO A 284 -2.60 -6.29 13.74
C PRO A 284 -1.27 -6.59 14.44
N ASP A 285 -0.37 -7.34 13.76
CA ASP A 285 1.03 -7.51 14.18
C ASP A 285 1.84 -6.21 13.97
N TYR A 286 1.50 -5.45 12.92
CA TYR A 286 2.21 -4.24 12.47
C TYR A 286 1.24 -3.10 12.21
N VAL A 287 1.59 -1.90 12.67
CA VAL A 287 0.94 -0.63 12.34
C VAL A 287 1.96 0.26 11.68
N THR A 288 1.84 0.48 10.38
CA THR A 288 2.66 1.43 9.63
C THR A 288 1.91 2.75 9.52
N HIS A 289 2.48 3.81 10.09
CA HIS A 289 1.99 5.18 9.89
C HIS A 289 2.40 5.64 8.50
N GLU A 290 1.50 5.50 7.54
CA GLU A 290 1.73 5.91 6.15
C GLU A 290 1.22 7.33 5.94
N LEU A 291 2.09 8.30 6.25
CA LEU A 291 1.72 9.71 6.36
C LEU A 291 2.59 10.57 5.46
N PHE A 292 1.98 11.54 4.80
CA PHE A 292 2.71 12.52 4.00
C PHE A 292 3.24 13.67 4.86
N GLY A 293 4.43 14.15 4.50
CA GLY A 293 5.07 15.34 5.04
C GLY A 293 6.07 15.89 4.01
N ASP A 294 6.38 17.18 4.07
CA ASP A 294 7.37 17.79 3.18
C ASP A 294 8.79 17.24 3.45
N THR A 295 9.00 16.70 4.64
CA THR A 295 10.24 16.03 5.05
C THR A 295 9.92 14.77 5.85
N PHE A 296 10.89 13.85 5.92
CA PHE A 296 10.78 12.66 6.77
C PHE A 296 10.58 13.03 8.24
N VAL A 297 11.22 14.09 8.73
CA VAL A 297 11.09 14.55 10.11
C VAL A 297 9.65 15.01 10.40
N GLU A 298 9.02 15.70 9.48
CA GLU A 298 7.63 16.12 9.63
C GLU A 298 6.66 14.91 9.64
N ALA A 299 6.83 13.98 8.69
CA ALA A 299 6.06 12.74 8.68
C ALA A 299 6.23 11.95 9.98
N LEU A 300 7.47 11.88 10.50
CA LEU A 300 7.80 11.21 11.74
C LEU A 300 7.13 11.88 12.96
N GLU A 301 7.01 13.21 12.98
CA GLU A 301 6.32 13.90 14.06
C GLU A 301 4.81 13.66 14.03
N LYS A 302 4.20 13.61 12.84
CA LYS A 302 2.80 13.20 12.67
C LYS A 302 2.60 11.75 13.15
N ALA A 303 3.50 10.83 12.74
CA ALA A 303 3.47 9.44 13.16
C ALA A 303 3.60 9.26 14.66
N ARG A 304 4.51 10.00 15.30
CA ARG A 304 4.67 10.00 16.77
C ARG A 304 3.39 10.39 17.49
N LYS A 305 2.71 11.44 17.03
CA LYS A 305 1.43 11.89 17.61
C LYS A 305 0.36 10.82 17.45
N GLN A 306 0.23 10.25 16.25
CA GLN A 306 -0.75 9.19 15.96
C GLN A 306 -0.44 7.90 16.75
N ALA A 307 0.83 7.54 16.91
CA ALA A 307 1.25 6.40 17.71
C ALA A 307 0.84 6.51 19.19
N LEU A 308 0.91 7.71 19.78
CA LEU A 308 0.41 7.97 21.12
C LEU A 308 -1.11 7.82 21.24
N LEU A 309 -1.86 8.21 20.19
CA LEU A 309 -3.31 7.96 20.16
C LEU A 309 -3.61 6.46 20.11
N VAL A 310 -2.85 5.69 19.34
CA VAL A 310 -2.99 4.23 19.23
C VAL A 310 -2.72 3.55 20.58
N THR A 311 -1.66 3.93 21.31
CA THR A 311 -1.33 3.34 22.63
C THR A 311 -2.21 3.86 23.75
N GLY A 312 -2.88 4.99 23.57
CA GLY A 312 -3.63 5.68 24.63
C GLY A 312 -2.75 6.39 25.64
N GLU A 313 -1.48 6.59 25.32
CA GLU A 313 -0.56 7.34 26.16
C GLU A 313 -0.82 8.85 26.04
N THR A 314 -0.98 9.51 27.18
CA THR A 314 -1.13 10.97 27.22
C THR A 314 0.25 11.61 27.09
N GLN A 315 0.39 12.64 26.25
CA GLN A 315 1.62 13.45 26.24
C GLN A 315 1.86 14.05 27.63
N VAL A 316 2.83 13.52 28.35
CA VAL A 316 3.36 14.22 29.51
C VAL A 316 4.27 15.33 28.97
N TYR A 317 3.74 16.54 28.89
CA TYR A 317 4.56 17.72 28.63
C TYR A 317 5.50 17.91 29.82
N HIS A 318 6.73 17.45 29.71
CA HIS A 318 7.81 17.99 30.54
C HIS A 318 8.12 19.39 29.99
N SER A 319 7.48 20.40 30.60
CA SER A 319 7.93 21.80 30.47
C SER A 319 9.36 21.87 30.96
N VAL A 320 10.32 22.18 30.08
CA VAL A 320 11.68 22.57 30.39
C VAL A 320 11.73 24.09 30.49
#